data_fd2cb72106502e55859adaa493178580
#
_entry.id   fd2cb72106502e55859adaa493178580
#
_cell.length_a   1.000
_cell.length_b   1.000
_cell.length_c   1.000
_cell.angle_alpha   90.00
_cell.angle_beta   90.00
_cell.angle_gamma   90.00
#
_symmetry.space_group_name_H-M   'P 1'
#
loop_
_entity.id
_entity.type
_entity.pdbx_description
1 polymer ?
#
loop_
_entity_poly.entity_id
_entity_poly.type
_entity_poly.pdbx_seq_one_letter_code
_entity_poly.pdbx_strand_id
1 'polypeptide(L)'
;SRLDIPPAKPRHGETVWNNGYKGVMYCNAAINGIENSPLEENEKLPLLGEGKIMRAFYYYDLATIFQNIPLLDKPMEVVDKSTITKSSKEEVMNFILKDLNTAIAEPNLPNAKSLPTSEIGRITKEAAMAFRARVLMFYGNYGEALKDLKAVVESGSYELVDDYEKLFNSATEGYMSKESVFITLRSYIPSYTGGSVCPQMNVGRGIAGGWGGECPTKDLVDEYEVGDPRLVHTVLSSGDIFVKNDASEEVH
;
A
#
# COMPACT_ATOMS: atom_id res chain seq x y z
N SER A 1 -5.16 -26.05 3.22
CA SER A 1 -5.76 -25.96 4.56
C SER A 1 -6.41 -24.58 4.71
N ARG A 2 -7.73 -24.53 4.91
CA ARG A 2 -8.41 -23.29 5.28
C ARG A 2 -7.85 -22.81 6.61
N LEU A 3 -7.39 -21.58 6.67
CA LEU A 3 -7.13 -20.87 7.91
C LEU A 3 -8.49 -20.59 8.58
N ASP A 4 -8.97 -21.53 9.39
CA ASP A 4 -10.11 -21.30 10.26
C ASP A 4 -9.67 -20.38 11.40
N ILE A 5 -9.88 -19.09 11.23
CA ILE A 5 -9.71 -18.12 12.31
C ILE A 5 -10.94 -18.26 13.22
N PRO A 6 -10.80 -18.77 14.45
CA PRO A 6 -11.94 -18.95 15.32
C PRO A 6 -12.59 -17.59 15.63
N PRO A 7 -13.94 -17.47 15.57
CA PRO A 7 -14.67 -16.22 15.79
C PRO A 7 -14.40 -15.56 17.16
N ALA A 8 -13.92 -16.34 18.12
CA ALA A 8 -13.74 -15.90 19.51
C ALA A 8 -12.45 -15.11 19.80
N LYS A 9 -11.51 -14.98 18.85
CA LYS A 9 -10.27 -14.19 19.03
C LYS A 9 -9.90 -13.43 17.77
N PRO A 10 -10.65 -12.40 17.37
CA PRO A 10 -10.41 -11.65 16.13
C PRO A 10 -9.30 -10.59 16.29
N ARG A 11 -8.19 -10.90 16.96
CA ARG A 11 -7.11 -9.92 17.22
C ARG A 11 -6.64 -9.21 15.95
N HIS A 12 -6.50 -9.94 14.84
CA HIS A 12 -6.08 -9.36 13.58
C HIS A 12 -7.15 -8.47 12.96
N GLY A 13 -8.42 -8.91 12.97
CA GLY A 13 -9.53 -8.10 12.46
C GLY A 13 -9.73 -6.82 13.27
N GLU A 14 -9.65 -6.89 14.60
CA GLU A 14 -9.74 -5.71 15.47
C GLU A 14 -8.61 -4.72 15.22
N THR A 15 -7.38 -5.20 15.05
CA THR A 15 -6.22 -4.35 14.76
C THR A 15 -6.40 -3.64 13.42
N VAL A 16 -6.82 -4.36 12.37
CA VAL A 16 -7.07 -3.75 11.05
C VAL A 16 -8.19 -2.73 11.11
N TRP A 17 -9.29 -3.03 11.81
CA TRP A 17 -10.39 -2.11 12.00
C TRP A 17 -9.95 -0.82 12.71
N ASN A 18 -9.31 -0.97 13.86
CA ASN A 18 -8.88 0.17 14.67
C ASN A 18 -7.84 1.04 13.95
N ASN A 19 -6.85 0.42 13.30
CA ASN A 19 -5.83 1.15 12.54
C ASN A 19 -6.44 1.82 11.29
N GLY A 20 -7.34 1.15 10.57
CA GLY A 20 -8.02 1.70 9.41
C GLY A 20 -8.82 2.95 9.78
N TYR A 21 -9.68 2.88 10.81
CA TYR A 21 -10.46 4.04 11.25
C TYR A 21 -9.61 5.14 11.88
N LYS A 22 -8.51 4.80 12.56
CA LYS A 22 -7.54 5.80 13.03
C LYS A 22 -6.92 6.56 11.85
N GLY A 23 -6.58 5.84 10.77
CA GLY A 23 -6.11 6.45 9.53
C GLY A 23 -7.16 7.36 8.90
N VAL A 24 -8.41 6.92 8.79
CA VAL A 24 -9.53 7.75 8.31
C VAL A 24 -9.68 9.03 9.14
N MET A 25 -9.62 8.92 10.47
CA MET A 25 -9.73 10.09 11.35
C MET A 25 -8.60 11.10 11.13
N TYR A 26 -7.36 10.62 10.95
CA TYR A 26 -6.23 11.50 10.65
C TYR A 26 -6.38 12.17 9.28
N CYS A 27 -6.85 11.44 8.27
CA CYS A 27 -7.13 12.03 6.96
C CYS A 27 -8.23 13.10 7.04
N ASN A 28 -9.31 12.84 7.76
CA ASN A 28 -10.39 13.82 7.95
C ASN A 28 -9.90 15.09 8.68
N ALA A 29 -9.09 14.93 9.72
CA ALA A 29 -8.51 16.05 10.44
C ALA A 29 -7.55 16.87 9.54
N ALA A 30 -6.70 16.18 8.76
CA ALA A 30 -5.77 16.82 7.83
C ALA A 30 -6.53 17.58 6.72
N ILE A 31 -7.50 16.95 6.07
CA ILE A 31 -8.33 17.59 5.03
C ILE A 31 -9.01 18.84 5.59
N ASN A 32 -9.69 18.72 6.74
CA ASN A 32 -10.34 19.86 7.38
C ASN A 32 -9.35 20.96 7.78
N GLY A 33 -8.18 20.61 8.27
CA GLY A 33 -7.13 21.56 8.62
C GLY A 33 -6.58 22.32 7.41
N ILE A 34 -6.36 21.61 6.29
CA ILE A 34 -5.89 22.21 5.04
C ILE A 34 -6.95 23.14 4.45
N GLU A 35 -8.22 22.71 4.39
CA GLU A 35 -9.33 23.54 3.89
C GLU A 35 -9.46 24.86 4.64
N ASN A 36 -9.26 24.87 5.96
CA ASN A 36 -9.36 26.04 6.82
C ASN A 36 -8.01 26.75 7.05
N SER A 37 -6.93 26.33 6.38
CA SER A 37 -5.62 26.97 6.52
C SER A 37 -5.53 28.28 5.73
N PRO A 38 -4.55 29.15 6.04
CA PRO A 38 -4.30 30.38 5.29
C PRO A 38 -3.47 30.16 4.01
N LEU A 39 -3.21 28.91 3.63
CA LEU A 39 -2.45 28.58 2.43
C LEU A 39 -3.17 29.06 1.16
N GLU A 40 -2.38 29.39 0.13
CA GLU A 40 -2.93 29.69 -1.19
C GLU A 40 -3.53 28.44 -1.85
N GLU A 41 -4.49 28.62 -2.76
CA GLU A 41 -5.24 27.51 -3.36
C GLU A 41 -4.35 26.51 -4.09
N ASN A 42 -3.31 26.99 -4.78
CA ASN A 42 -2.33 26.15 -5.48
C ASN A 42 -1.48 25.28 -4.53
N GLU A 43 -1.33 25.67 -3.28
CA GLU A 43 -0.65 24.87 -2.24
C GLU A 43 -1.63 23.89 -1.57
N LYS A 44 -2.89 24.30 -1.39
CA LYS A 44 -3.92 23.45 -0.78
C LYS A 44 -4.29 22.25 -1.65
N LEU A 45 -4.51 22.48 -2.94
CA LEU A 45 -5.08 21.47 -3.84
C LEU A 45 -4.27 20.15 -3.87
N PRO A 46 -2.95 20.14 -4.03
CA PRO A 46 -2.16 18.91 -3.96
C PRO A 46 -2.26 18.21 -2.60
N LEU A 47 -2.22 18.96 -1.50
CA LEU A 47 -2.33 18.41 -0.14
C LEU A 47 -3.71 17.80 0.12
N LEU A 48 -4.77 18.44 -0.34
CA LEU A 48 -6.13 17.89 -0.29
C LEU A 48 -6.25 16.61 -1.13
N GLY A 49 -5.61 16.59 -2.31
CA GLY A 49 -5.53 15.42 -3.16
C GLY A 49 -4.89 14.24 -2.44
N GLU A 50 -3.72 14.43 -1.83
CA GLU A 50 -3.03 13.40 -1.05
C GLU A 50 -3.87 12.92 0.14
N GLY A 51 -4.47 13.84 0.90
CA GLY A 51 -5.33 13.52 2.04
C GLY A 51 -6.52 12.64 1.64
N LYS A 52 -7.16 12.95 0.50
CA LYS A 52 -8.29 12.18 -0.05
C LYS A 52 -7.86 10.80 -0.54
N ILE A 53 -6.70 10.68 -1.21
CA ILE A 53 -6.19 9.37 -1.66
C ILE A 53 -5.88 8.49 -0.46
N MET A 54 -5.23 9.02 0.57
CA MET A 54 -4.95 8.26 1.78
C MET A 54 -6.23 7.84 2.50
N ARG A 55 -7.28 8.69 2.53
CA ARG A 55 -8.58 8.32 3.07
C ARG A 55 -9.25 7.22 2.25
N ALA A 56 -9.21 7.33 0.93
CA ALA A 56 -9.70 6.31 0.02
C ALA A 56 -8.97 4.97 0.22
N PHE A 57 -7.66 4.99 0.45
CA PHE A 57 -6.85 3.80 0.74
C PHE A 57 -7.32 3.09 2.00
N TYR A 58 -7.48 3.82 3.13
CA TYR A 58 -7.97 3.21 4.37
C TYR A 58 -9.40 2.66 4.22
N TYR A 59 -10.27 3.37 3.50
CA TYR A 59 -11.62 2.86 3.24
C TYR A 59 -11.64 1.64 2.34
N TYR A 60 -10.77 1.57 1.34
CA TYR A 60 -10.62 0.40 0.48
C TYR A 60 -10.19 -0.83 1.29
N ASP A 61 -9.18 -0.70 2.15
CA ASP A 61 -8.72 -1.79 3.01
C ASP A 61 -9.84 -2.25 3.96
N LEU A 62 -10.53 -1.33 4.61
CA LEU A 62 -11.66 -1.64 5.47
C LEU A 62 -12.80 -2.34 4.71
N ALA A 63 -13.14 -1.84 3.52
CA ALA A 63 -14.23 -2.38 2.71
C ALA A 63 -13.93 -3.76 2.15
N THR A 64 -12.69 -4.05 1.77
CA THR A 64 -12.28 -5.37 1.25
C THR A 64 -12.39 -6.46 2.32
N ILE A 65 -12.18 -6.11 3.59
CA ILE A 65 -12.19 -7.05 4.70
C ILE A 65 -13.57 -7.13 5.36
N PHE A 66 -14.21 -5.97 5.63
CA PHE A 66 -15.43 -5.91 6.45
C PHE A 66 -16.71 -5.64 5.65
N GLN A 67 -16.60 -5.34 4.36
CA GLN A 67 -17.70 -5.07 3.42
C GLN A 67 -18.52 -3.82 3.78
N ASN A 68 -19.57 -3.97 4.60
CA ASN A 68 -20.45 -2.88 5.01
C ASN A 68 -19.85 -2.18 6.24
N ILE A 69 -19.37 -0.96 6.05
CA ILE A 69 -18.63 -0.20 7.06
C ILE A 69 -19.21 1.20 7.23
N PRO A 70 -19.12 1.83 8.39
CA PRO A 70 -19.48 3.24 8.57
C PRO A 70 -18.62 4.18 7.72
N LEU A 71 -19.25 5.17 7.09
CA LEU A 71 -18.57 6.27 6.40
C LEU A 71 -18.50 7.49 7.32
N LEU A 72 -17.28 7.98 7.56
CA LEU A 72 -16.98 9.17 8.36
C LEU A 72 -16.19 10.13 7.46
N ASP A 73 -16.79 11.24 7.09
CA ASP A 73 -16.20 12.22 6.16
C ASP A 73 -15.72 13.50 6.84
N LYS A 74 -15.87 13.57 8.18
CA LYS A 74 -15.54 14.74 9.01
C LYS A 74 -14.72 14.34 10.23
N PRO A 75 -14.02 15.29 10.87
CA PRO A 75 -13.39 15.07 12.15
C PRO A 75 -14.39 14.59 13.21
N MET A 76 -13.96 13.69 14.11
CA MET A 76 -14.84 13.04 15.09
C MET A 76 -15.49 14.00 16.09
N GLU A 77 -14.92 15.18 16.28
CA GLU A 77 -15.44 16.23 17.17
C GLU A 77 -16.76 16.80 16.67
N VAL A 78 -17.01 16.71 15.35
CA VAL A 78 -18.23 17.23 14.71
C VAL A 78 -19.19 16.12 14.28
N VAL A 79 -18.86 14.85 14.54
CA VAL A 79 -19.71 13.70 14.20
C VAL A 79 -20.64 13.38 15.37
N ASP A 80 -21.94 13.35 15.10
CA ASP A 80 -22.89 12.79 16.07
C ASP A 80 -22.76 11.26 16.07
N LYS A 81 -22.14 10.74 17.12
CA LYS A 81 -21.87 9.31 17.28
C LYS A 81 -23.13 8.44 17.33
N SER A 82 -24.28 9.03 17.69
CA SER A 82 -25.56 8.32 17.74
C SER A 82 -26.12 8.01 16.33
N THR A 83 -25.64 8.74 15.31
CA THR A 83 -26.07 8.58 13.91
C THR A 83 -25.18 7.66 13.09
N ILE A 84 -24.08 7.14 13.67
CA ILE A 84 -23.15 6.27 12.95
C ILE A 84 -23.82 4.94 12.66
N THR A 85 -24.02 4.66 11.37
CA THR A 85 -24.58 3.41 10.85
C THR A 85 -23.65 2.81 9.79
N LYS A 86 -23.83 1.54 9.49
CA LYS A 86 -23.11 0.88 8.38
C LYS A 86 -23.67 1.39 7.06
N SER A 87 -22.78 1.74 6.15
CA SER A 87 -23.09 2.02 4.76
C SER A 87 -23.04 0.75 3.92
N SER A 88 -23.79 0.74 2.82
CA SER A 88 -23.76 -0.35 1.85
C SER A 88 -22.42 -0.39 1.10
N LYS A 89 -22.12 -1.54 0.50
CA LYS A 89 -20.95 -1.72 -0.36
C LYS A 89 -20.88 -0.66 -1.47
N GLU A 90 -22.03 -0.33 -2.06
CA GLU A 90 -22.14 0.66 -3.14
C GLU A 90 -21.84 2.09 -2.64
N GLU A 91 -22.39 2.47 -1.50
CA GLU A 91 -22.11 3.80 -0.89
C GLU A 91 -20.64 3.95 -0.56
N VAL A 92 -20.01 2.91 -0.01
CA VAL A 92 -18.58 2.91 0.29
C VAL A 92 -17.75 3.04 -0.99
N MET A 93 -18.08 2.27 -2.05
CA MET A 93 -17.43 2.39 -3.34
C MET A 93 -17.53 3.80 -3.91
N ASN A 94 -18.73 4.37 -3.92
CA ASN A 94 -18.97 5.70 -4.44
C ASN A 94 -18.21 6.77 -3.68
N PHE A 95 -18.09 6.62 -2.36
CA PHE A 95 -17.29 7.51 -1.52
C PHE A 95 -15.79 7.43 -1.87
N ILE A 96 -15.23 6.22 -1.97
CA ILE A 96 -13.84 5.98 -2.36
C ILE A 96 -13.56 6.59 -3.74
N LEU A 97 -14.42 6.30 -4.72
CA LEU A 97 -14.27 6.82 -6.08
C LEU A 97 -14.40 8.35 -6.15
N LYS A 98 -15.28 8.95 -5.32
CA LYS A 98 -15.40 10.42 -5.23
C LYS A 98 -14.08 11.04 -4.76
N ASP A 99 -13.46 10.51 -3.72
CA ASP A 99 -12.17 10.99 -3.22
C ASP A 99 -11.07 10.86 -4.28
N LEU A 100 -10.98 9.70 -4.92
CA LEU A 100 -9.99 9.45 -5.97
C LEU A 100 -10.21 10.34 -7.20
N ASN A 101 -11.44 10.50 -7.66
CA ASN A 101 -11.76 11.36 -8.81
C ASN A 101 -11.41 12.81 -8.53
N THR A 102 -11.70 13.30 -7.31
CA THR A 102 -11.36 14.66 -6.91
C THR A 102 -9.85 14.86 -6.88
N ALA A 103 -9.12 13.89 -6.35
CA ALA A 103 -7.66 13.97 -6.24
C ALA A 103 -6.95 13.92 -7.61
N ILE A 104 -7.46 13.10 -8.56
CA ILE A 104 -6.88 12.96 -9.90
C ILE A 104 -7.16 14.18 -10.79
N ALA A 105 -8.20 14.96 -10.49
CA ALA A 105 -8.53 16.16 -11.27
C ALA A 105 -7.37 17.19 -11.24
N GLU A 106 -7.06 17.76 -12.41
CA GLU A 106 -6.03 18.81 -12.51
C GLU A 106 -6.48 20.10 -11.80
N PRO A 107 -5.55 20.80 -11.11
CA PRO A 107 -4.10 20.57 -10.95
C PRO A 107 -3.74 19.86 -9.62
N ASN A 108 -4.59 18.99 -9.08
CA ASN A 108 -4.53 18.53 -7.69
C ASN A 108 -3.28 17.71 -7.32
N LEU A 109 -2.73 16.95 -8.27
CA LEU A 109 -1.56 16.11 -8.02
C LEU A 109 -0.47 16.34 -9.07
N PRO A 110 0.81 16.26 -8.68
CA PRO A 110 1.91 16.31 -9.64
C PRO A 110 1.93 15.05 -10.51
N ASN A 111 2.41 15.17 -11.74
CA ASN A 111 2.76 14.01 -12.55
C ASN A 111 4.10 13.43 -12.06
N ALA A 112 4.26 12.10 -12.16
CA ALA A 112 5.47 11.44 -11.68
C ALA A 112 6.75 11.98 -12.35
N LYS A 113 6.73 12.29 -13.65
CA LYS A 113 7.87 12.88 -14.37
C LYS A 113 8.26 14.28 -13.91
N SER A 114 7.34 15.03 -13.34
CA SER A 114 7.59 16.40 -12.85
C SER A 114 7.93 16.47 -11.38
N LEU A 115 7.91 15.32 -10.67
CA LEU A 115 8.17 15.27 -9.24
C LEU A 115 9.68 15.48 -8.96
N PRO A 116 10.07 16.50 -8.17
CA PRO A 116 11.46 16.68 -7.77
C PRO A 116 12.00 15.49 -6.97
N THR A 117 13.29 15.20 -7.10
CA THR A 117 13.94 14.11 -6.34
C THR A 117 13.79 14.29 -4.82
N SER A 118 13.74 15.52 -4.34
CA SER A 118 13.50 15.85 -2.92
C SER A 118 12.09 15.50 -2.44
N GLU A 119 11.15 15.25 -3.35
CA GLU A 119 9.75 14.93 -3.04
C GLU A 119 9.38 13.47 -3.38
N ILE A 120 10.36 12.61 -3.64
CA ILE A 120 10.13 11.17 -3.84
C ILE A 120 9.37 10.62 -2.63
N GLY A 121 8.31 9.87 -2.90
CA GLY A 121 7.38 9.36 -1.90
C GLY A 121 6.07 10.15 -1.80
N ARG A 122 5.98 11.34 -2.45
CA ARG A 122 4.70 12.04 -2.63
C ARG A 122 3.78 11.28 -3.58
N ILE A 123 2.49 11.45 -3.40
CA ILE A 123 1.50 10.79 -4.26
C ILE A 123 1.42 11.54 -5.59
N THR A 124 1.59 10.79 -6.69
CA THR A 124 1.48 11.33 -8.05
C THR A 124 0.11 11.03 -8.64
N LYS A 125 -0.23 11.74 -9.72
CA LYS A 125 -1.47 11.50 -10.46
C LYS A 125 -1.55 10.06 -10.99
N GLU A 126 -0.45 9.55 -11.52
CA GLU A 126 -0.36 8.18 -12.02
C GLU A 126 -0.53 7.14 -10.90
N ALA A 127 0.02 7.39 -9.71
CA ALA A 127 -0.18 6.54 -8.54
C ALA A 127 -1.66 6.51 -8.11
N ALA A 128 -2.32 7.66 -8.12
CA ALA A 128 -3.75 7.76 -7.83
C ALA A 128 -4.60 7.02 -8.87
N MET A 129 -4.26 7.13 -10.17
CA MET A 129 -4.93 6.40 -11.25
C MET A 129 -4.73 4.89 -11.14
N ALA A 130 -3.52 4.42 -10.86
CA ALA A 130 -3.24 3.00 -10.62
C ALA A 130 -4.05 2.46 -9.43
N PHE A 131 -4.15 3.23 -8.36
CA PHE A 131 -4.97 2.85 -7.20
C PHE A 131 -6.46 2.88 -7.53
N ARG A 132 -6.97 3.89 -8.26
CA ARG A 132 -8.37 3.92 -8.72
C ARG A 132 -8.70 2.71 -9.59
N ALA A 133 -7.79 2.31 -10.48
CA ALA A 133 -7.95 1.10 -11.29
C ALA A 133 -8.09 -0.15 -10.41
N ARG A 134 -7.29 -0.30 -9.37
CA ARG A 134 -7.41 -1.42 -8.40
C ARG A 134 -8.78 -1.44 -7.73
N VAL A 135 -9.29 -0.28 -7.28
CA VAL A 135 -10.63 -0.15 -6.70
C VAL A 135 -11.71 -0.56 -7.71
N LEU A 136 -11.63 -0.03 -8.93
CA LEU A 136 -12.58 -0.34 -10.00
C LEU A 136 -12.59 -1.83 -10.35
N MET A 137 -11.42 -2.46 -10.44
CA MET A 137 -11.30 -3.92 -10.67
C MET A 137 -11.93 -4.74 -9.55
N PHE A 138 -11.71 -4.36 -8.29
CA PHE A 138 -12.31 -5.05 -7.14
C PHE A 138 -13.84 -5.02 -7.16
N TYR A 139 -14.42 -3.96 -7.70
CA TYR A 139 -15.86 -3.80 -7.86
C TYR A 139 -16.38 -4.26 -9.23
N GLY A 140 -15.55 -4.83 -10.11
CA GLY A 140 -15.92 -5.39 -11.41
C GLY A 140 -16.00 -4.39 -12.56
N ASN A 141 -15.59 -3.13 -12.37
CA ASN A 141 -15.61 -2.08 -13.39
C ASN A 141 -14.34 -2.11 -14.27
N TYR A 142 -14.09 -3.21 -14.94
CA TYR A 142 -12.85 -3.46 -15.70
C TYR A 142 -12.63 -2.47 -16.85
N GLY A 143 -13.72 -1.99 -17.50
CA GLY A 143 -13.62 -1.03 -18.59
C GLY A 143 -13.03 0.31 -18.18
N GLU A 144 -13.47 0.86 -17.05
CA GLU A 144 -12.92 2.11 -16.51
C GLU A 144 -11.51 1.90 -15.93
N ALA A 145 -11.27 0.76 -15.26
CA ALA A 145 -9.95 0.41 -14.77
C ALA A 145 -8.91 0.35 -15.90
N LEU A 146 -9.28 -0.22 -17.04
CA LEU A 146 -8.39 -0.31 -18.22
C LEU A 146 -7.99 1.06 -18.75
N LYS A 147 -8.87 2.07 -18.69
CA LYS A 147 -8.54 3.44 -19.11
C LYS A 147 -7.44 4.04 -18.25
N ASP A 148 -7.56 3.89 -16.92
CA ASP A 148 -6.56 4.37 -15.98
C ASP A 148 -5.22 3.66 -16.17
N LEU A 149 -5.24 2.33 -16.28
CA LEU A 149 -4.01 1.56 -16.45
C LEU A 149 -3.30 1.89 -17.77
N LYS A 150 -4.05 2.09 -18.87
CA LYS A 150 -3.47 2.56 -20.14
C LYS A 150 -2.83 3.92 -19.99
N ALA A 151 -3.49 4.87 -19.33
CA ALA A 151 -2.93 6.20 -19.11
C ALA A 151 -1.64 6.16 -18.26
N VAL A 152 -1.57 5.28 -17.24
CA VAL A 152 -0.36 5.07 -16.46
C VAL A 152 0.79 4.51 -17.31
N VAL A 153 0.52 3.51 -18.14
CA VAL A 153 1.53 2.94 -19.06
C VAL A 153 1.98 3.96 -20.10
N GLU A 154 1.03 4.66 -20.73
CA GLU A 154 1.28 5.67 -21.76
C GLU A 154 2.02 6.90 -21.22
N SER A 155 1.92 7.18 -19.92
CA SER A 155 2.72 8.25 -19.29
C SER A 155 4.21 8.03 -19.46
N GLY A 156 4.66 6.77 -19.59
CA GLY A 156 6.07 6.39 -19.66
C GLY A 156 6.86 6.82 -18.42
N SER A 157 6.18 6.97 -17.28
CA SER A 157 6.80 7.34 -16.00
C SER A 157 7.40 6.15 -15.28
N TYR A 158 6.94 4.97 -15.62
CA TYR A 158 7.33 3.71 -14.99
C TYR A 158 7.75 2.70 -16.05
N GLU A 159 8.65 1.81 -15.68
CA GLU A 159 9.08 0.70 -16.54
C GLU A 159 9.41 -0.53 -15.70
N LEU A 160 9.28 -1.71 -16.28
CA LEU A 160 9.67 -2.96 -15.63
C LEU A 160 11.20 -3.03 -15.52
N VAL A 161 11.69 -3.56 -14.41
CA VAL A 161 13.12 -3.82 -14.19
C VAL A 161 13.47 -5.18 -14.81
N ASP A 162 14.53 -5.22 -15.61
CA ASP A 162 14.93 -6.43 -16.34
C ASP A 162 15.38 -7.57 -15.41
N ASP A 163 15.90 -7.23 -14.23
CA ASP A 163 16.44 -8.18 -13.28
C ASP A 163 15.58 -8.19 -11.98
N TYR A 164 14.90 -9.29 -11.76
CA TYR A 164 13.98 -9.46 -10.63
C TYR A 164 14.67 -9.30 -9.27
N GLU A 165 15.93 -9.76 -9.12
CA GLU A 165 16.68 -9.63 -7.87
C GLU A 165 16.86 -8.17 -7.46
N LYS A 166 17.09 -7.29 -8.42
CA LYS A 166 17.33 -5.85 -8.16
C LYS A 166 16.17 -5.16 -7.48
N LEU A 167 14.93 -5.63 -7.69
CA LEU A 167 13.75 -5.07 -7.03
C LEU A 167 13.80 -5.16 -5.51
N PHE A 168 14.49 -6.16 -4.97
CA PHE A 168 14.55 -6.45 -3.54
C PHE A 168 15.89 -6.07 -2.90
N ASN A 169 16.86 -5.66 -3.71
CA ASN A 169 18.19 -5.29 -3.24
C ASN A 169 18.31 -3.76 -3.09
N SER A 170 18.33 -3.29 -1.84
CA SER A 170 18.44 -1.85 -1.52
C SER A 170 19.74 -1.20 -1.98
N ALA A 171 20.79 -1.98 -2.23
CA ALA A 171 22.07 -1.47 -2.74
C ALA A 171 22.05 -1.19 -4.24
N THR A 172 21.07 -1.74 -4.97
CA THR A 172 20.92 -1.56 -6.41
C THR A 172 19.79 -0.58 -6.73
N GLU A 173 18.58 -1.07 -6.88
CA GLU A 173 17.43 -0.25 -7.26
C GLU A 173 16.44 -0.08 -6.10
N GLY A 174 16.16 -1.16 -5.35
CA GLY A 174 15.32 -1.12 -4.15
C GLY A 174 14.11 -0.20 -4.25
N TYR A 175 13.99 0.72 -3.29
CA TYR A 175 12.87 1.68 -3.21
C TYR A 175 12.88 2.76 -4.31
N MET A 176 14.00 2.91 -5.03
CA MET A 176 14.13 3.85 -6.16
C MET A 176 13.82 3.21 -7.51
N SER A 177 13.37 1.95 -7.50
CA SER A 177 13.03 1.22 -8.73
C SER A 177 11.98 1.97 -9.56
N LYS A 178 12.20 1.97 -10.87
CA LYS A 178 11.24 2.51 -11.84
C LYS A 178 9.90 1.76 -11.89
N GLU A 179 9.80 0.56 -11.29
CA GLU A 179 8.54 -0.13 -11.09
C GLU A 179 7.72 0.44 -9.93
N SER A 180 8.34 1.21 -9.03
CA SER A 180 7.70 1.70 -7.82
C SER A 180 6.73 2.84 -8.13
N VAL A 181 5.45 2.53 -8.26
CA VAL A 181 4.40 3.51 -8.54
C VAL A 181 4.05 4.33 -7.31
N PHE A 182 3.95 3.69 -6.15
CA PHE A 182 3.76 4.34 -4.86
C PHE A 182 4.41 3.51 -3.76
N ILE A 183 5.23 4.14 -2.93
CA ILE A 183 5.99 3.49 -1.87
C ILE A 183 5.86 4.23 -0.55
N THR A 184 5.90 3.48 0.54
CA THR A 184 6.08 4.04 1.88
C THR A 184 7.55 4.01 2.24
N LEU A 185 8.21 5.16 2.23
CA LEU A 185 9.60 5.28 2.62
C LEU A 185 9.77 5.01 4.12
N ARG A 186 10.72 4.13 4.45
CA ARG A 186 11.11 3.83 5.83
C ARG A 186 12.60 4.05 6.00
N SER A 187 12.98 4.71 7.08
CA SER A 187 14.39 4.94 7.40
C SER A 187 14.87 3.89 8.39
N TYR A 188 16.04 3.30 8.14
CA TYR A 188 16.75 2.50 9.12
C TYR A 188 17.70 3.40 9.91
N ILE A 189 17.29 3.75 11.12
CA ILE A 189 18.16 4.40 12.10
C ILE A 189 18.36 3.40 13.24
N PRO A 190 19.60 2.97 13.57
CA PRO A 190 19.84 1.89 14.54
C PRO A 190 19.21 2.11 15.92
N SER A 191 18.98 3.36 16.32
CA SER A 191 18.33 3.74 17.58
C SER A 191 16.82 3.94 17.48
N TYR A 192 16.21 3.75 16.30
CA TYR A 192 14.81 4.00 16.05
C TYR A 192 14.09 2.75 15.54
N THR A 193 12.96 2.41 16.16
CA THR A 193 12.17 1.20 15.86
C THR A 193 11.30 1.32 14.60
N GLY A 194 11.51 2.32 13.76
CA GLY A 194 10.68 2.64 12.59
C GLY A 194 10.99 1.83 11.32
N GLY A 195 11.95 0.91 11.34
CA GLY A 195 12.29 0.05 10.21
C GLY A 195 11.20 -0.97 9.88
N SER A 196 11.29 -1.59 8.70
CA SER A 196 10.43 -2.71 8.35
C SER A 196 10.87 -3.97 9.11
N VAL A 197 9.90 -4.69 9.69
CA VAL A 197 10.12 -6.02 10.28
C VAL A 197 9.92 -7.15 9.27
N CYS A 198 9.55 -6.82 8.01
CA CYS A 198 9.30 -7.82 6.99
C CYS A 198 10.49 -8.79 6.78
N PRO A 199 11.75 -8.32 6.74
CA PRO A 199 12.88 -9.25 6.60
C PRO A 199 12.93 -10.31 7.71
N GLN A 200 12.69 -9.91 8.97
CA GLN A 200 12.69 -10.85 10.10
C GLN A 200 11.48 -11.80 10.07
N MET A 201 10.34 -11.34 9.57
CA MET A 201 9.14 -12.19 9.43
C MET A 201 9.32 -13.25 8.36
N ASN A 202 9.97 -12.90 7.25
CA ASN A 202 10.10 -13.76 6.07
C ASN A 202 11.25 -14.76 6.18
N VAL A 203 12.25 -14.52 7.03
CA VAL A 203 13.38 -15.45 7.22
C VAL A 203 13.04 -16.51 8.26
N GLY A 204 13.42 -17.76 8.00
CA GLY A 204 13.19 -18.91 8.87
C GLY A 204 13.77 -18.71 10.28
N ARG A 205 13.16 -19.37 11.28
CA ARG A 205 13.66 -19.31 12.66
C ARG A 205 15.06 -19.89 12.75
N GLY A 206 15.93 -19.16 13.45
CA GLY A 206 17.32 -19.57 13.62
C GLY A 206 18.26 -19.05 12.53
N ILE A 207 17.74 -18.53 11.43
CA ILE A 207 18.53 -17.91 10.38
C ILE A 207 18.51 -16.39 10.61
N ALA A 208 19.67 -15.78 10.79
CA ALA A 208 19.85 -14.32 10.87
C ALA A 208 18.87 -13.58 11.81
N GLY A 209 18.36 -14.25 12.86
CA GLY A 209 17.35 -13.69 13.77
C GLY A 209 15.94 -13.66 13.22
N GLY A 210 15.65 -14.45 12.19
CA GLY A 210 14.33 -14.60 11.60
C GLY A 210 13.28 -15.14 12.57
N TRP A 211 12.03 -14.74 12.36
CA TRP A 211 10.89 -15.15 13.19
C TRP A 211 10.12 -16.33 12.60
N GLY A 212 10.31 -16.64 11.32
CA GLY A 212 9.61 -17.71 10.60
C GLY A 212 8.10 -17.52 10.59
N GLY A 213 7.64 -16.28 10.47
CA GLY A 213 6.22 -15.95 10.47
C GLY A 213 5.55 -16.20 9.13
N GLU A 214 6.28 -16.05 8.05
CA GLU A 214 5.79 -16.17 6.68
C GLU A 214 6.68 -17.16 5.93
N CYS A 215 6.37 -18.45 6.07
CA CYS A 215 7.07 -19.50 5.33
C CYS A 215 6.24 -19.89 4.09
N PRO A 216 6.87 -20.01 2.91
CA PRO A 216 6.19 -20.45 1.70
C PRO A 216 5.69 -21.89 1.88
N THR A 217 4.53 -22.19 1.30
CA THR A 217 4.02 -23.56 1.22
C THR A 217 4.68 -24.29 0.05
N LYS A 218 4.68 -25.62 0.11
CA LYS A 218 5.14 -26.43 -1.02
C LYS A 218 4.34 -26.13 -2.29
N ASP A 219 3.04 -25.88 -2.17
CA ASP A 219 2.18 -25.56 -3.30
C ASP A 219 2.66 -24.30 -4.04
N LEU A 220 3.11 -23.26 -3.30
CA LEU A 220 3.68 -22.06 -3.91
C LEU A 220 4.96 -22.39 -4.70
N VAL A 221 5.82 -23.24 -4.14
CA VAL A 221 7.07 -23.63 -4.81
C VAL A 221 6.77 -24.44 -6.09
N ASP A 222 5.77 -25.32 -6.02
CA ASP A 222 5.37 -26.19 -7.14
C ASP A 222 4.71 -25.40 -8.30
N GLU A 223 4.22 -24.19 -8.06
CA GLU A 223 3.64 -23.30 -9.10
C GLU A 223 4.71 -22.62 -9.97
N TYR A 224 5.98 -22.63 -9.55
CA TYR A 224 7.05 -22.11 -10.40
C TYR A 224 7.37 -23.11 -11.51
N GLU A 225 7.51 -22.61 -12.74
CA GLU A 225 7.94 -23.41 -13.87
C GLU A 225 9.40 -23.87 -13.69
N VAL A 226 9.73 -25.02 -14.27
CA VAL A 226 11.12 -25.53 -14.23
C VAL A 226 12.06 -24.55 -14.91
N GLY A 227 13.03 -24.03 -14.12
CA GLY A 227 14.00 -23.05 -14.60
C GLY A 227 13.55 -21.59 -14.48
N ASP A 228 12.44 -21.31 -13.81
CA ASP A 228 12.02 -19.93 -13.50
C ASP A 228 13.07 -19.26 -12.60
N PRO A 229 13.77 -18.20 -13.07
CA PRO A 229 14.84 -17.57 -12.30
C PRO A 229 14.33 -16.84 -11.05
N ARG A 230 13.03 -16.56 -10.94
CA ARG A 230 12.45 -15.86 -9.79
C ARG A 230 12.41 -16.72 -8.54
N LEU A 231 12.35 -18.05 -8.67
CA LEU A 231 12.24 -18.96 -7.53
C LEU A 231 13.38 -18.76 -6.52
N VAL A 232 14.61 -18.75 -7.00
CA VAL A 232 15.81 -18.62 -6.14
C VAL A 232 15.93 -17.27 -5.42
N HIS A 233 15.23 -16.24 -5.94
CA HIS A 233 15.16 -14.91 -5.33
C HIS A 233 13.91 -14.70 -4.47
N THR A 234 13.00 -15.68 -4.44
CA THR A 234 11.73 -15.59 -3.69
C THR A 234 11.72 -16.52 -2.48
N VAL A 235 12.31 -17.70 -2.60
CA VAL A 235 12.23 -18.76 -1.59
C VAL A 235 13.63 -19.20 -1.17
N LEU A 236 13.90 -19.16 0.13
CA LEU A 236 15.09 -19.79 0.72
C LEU A 236 14.77 -21.26 1.01
N SER A 237 15.57 -22.16 0.47
CA SER A 237 15.46 -23.60 0.62
C SER A 237 16.63 -24.18 1.41
N SER A 238 16.48 -25.38 1.96
CA SER A 238 17.59 -26.10 2.60
C SER A 238 18.73 -26.30 1.60
N GLY A 239 19.95 -25.93 1.98
CA GLY A 239 21.13 -25.93 1.14
C GLY A 239 21.47 -24.58 0.50
N ASP A 240 20.57 -23.61 0.53
CA ASP A 240 20.86 -22.26 0.04
C ASP A 240 21.85 -21.53 0.98
N ILE A 241 22.63 -20.64 0.41
CA ILE A 241 23.58 -19.82 1.16
C ILE A 241 22.95 -18.46 1.43
N PHE A 242 22.82 -18.11 2.71
CA PHE A 242 22.36 -16.81 3.15
C PHE A 242 23.54 -15.94 3.61
N VAL A 243 23.64 -14.73 3.05
CA VAL A 243 24.71 -13.78 3.42
C VAL A 243 24.19 -12.81 4.47
N LYS A 244 24.82 -12.81 5.65
CA LYS A 244 24.52 -11.92 6.76
C LYS A 244 25.77 -11.18 7.20
N ASN A 245 25.77 -9.85 7.11
CA ASN A 245 26.89 -9.01 7.56
C ASN A 245 28.25 -9.48 7.04
N ASP A 246 28.37 -9.72 5.74
CA ASP A 246 29.56 -10.25 5.05
C ASP A 246 29.99 -11.70 5.44
N ALA A 247 29.20 -12.39 6.25
CA ALA A 247 29.34 -13.82 6.53
C ALA A 247 28.23 -14.61 5.83
N SER A 248 28.57 -15.74 5.25
CA SER A 248 27.61 -16.67 4.64
C SER A 248 27.22 -17.76 5.63
N GLU A 249 25.90 -18.05 5.73
CA GLU A 249 25.35 -19.16 6.51
C GLU A 249 24.54 -20.05 5.56
N GLU A 250 24.72 -21.37 5.66
CA GLU A 250 23.90 -22.33 4.92
C GLU A 250 22.55 -22.52 5.61
N VAL A 251 21.49 -22.59 4.83
CA VAL A 251 20.14 -22.85 5.32
C VAL A 251 19.96 -24.35 5.53
N HIS A 252 19.66 -24.77 6.75
CA HIS A 252 19.46 -26.17 7.14
C HIS A 252 18.00 -26.57 7.30
#